data_a72e6338a89150f0ad1527131694e23a
#
_entry.id   a72e6338a89150f0ad1527131694e23a
#
_cell.length_a   1.000
_cell.length_b   1.000
_cell.length_c   1.000
_cell.angle_alpha   90.00
_cell.angle_beta   90.00
_cell.angle_gamma   90.00
#
_symmetry.space_group_name_H-M   'P 1'
#
loop_
_entity.id
_entity.type
_entity.pdbx_description
1 polymer ?
#
loop_
_entity_poly.entity_id
_entity_poly.type
_entity_poly.pdbx_seq_one_letter_code
_entity_poly.pdbx_strand_id
1 'polypeptide(L)'
;MEKETKVKEEDLLVSMTDPKGKIIYANNIFCKVANYELTDLLGKPHNIVRHPDMPKVIFKVLWDSLLKGKPVNAFVKNKVNGGGYYWVRAFVMPVVENGSLSRMVSYRHGMNKASQETISEIYKILLDYEKDHSVKDSLDYFMQFLNERNLSYDGFLNRVSNNKQVTNAFLLSIDKNKFLMEHLNVTLSTKTRRINGDINFEVVKPSDCTFGKFISAVSDNSIIRSSYWKKLTSAHDKFYYDLQNYANGQDGLEHELDTGRVEIFGHLQDVIDNIK
;
A
#
# COMPACT_ATOMS: atom_id res chain seq x y z
N MET A 1 8.55 16.71 -12.79
CA MET A 1 7.53 15.64 -12.73
C MET A 1 7.67 14.77 -13.98
N GLU A 2 7.65 13.45 -13.81
CA GLU A 2 7.64 12.55 -14.98
C GLU A 2 6.36 12.72 -15.78
N LYS A 3 6.46 12.63 -17.12
CA LYS A 3 5.34 12.78 -18.03
C LYS A 3 4.53 11.49 -18.13
N GLU A 4 3.22 11.56 -17.92
CA GLU A 4 2.32 10.43 -18.15
C GLU A 4 1.97 10.29 -19.65
N THR A 5 2.15 9.10 -20.21
CA THR A 5 1.59 8.69 -21.49
C THR A 5 0.21 8.09 -21.24
N LYS A 6 -0.82 8.75 -21.71
CA LYS A 6 -2.21 8.35 -21.50
C LYS A 6 -2.53 7.12 -22.36
N VAL A 7 -2.96 6.04 -21.70
CA VAL A 7 -3.53 4.86 -22.37
C VAL A 7 -5.05 5.02 -22.31
N LYS A 8 -5.71 5.00 -23.46
CA LYS A 8 -7.16 5.14 -23.55
C LYS A 8 -7.85 3.83 -23.16
N GLU A 9 -9.12 3.90 -22.80
CA GLU A 9 -9.89 2.70 -22.43
C GLU A 9 -10.06 1.72 -23.60
N GLU A 10 -10.17 2.24 -24.83
CA GLU A 10 -10.23 1.45 -26.06
C GLU A 10 -8.88 0.86 -26.48
N ASP A 11 -7.75 1.35 -25.96
CA ASP A 11 -6.43 0.83 -26.29
C ASP A 11 -6.24 -0.55 -25.64
N LEU A 12 -5.99 -1.56 -26.47
CA LEU A 12 -5.65 -2.90 -26.02
C LEU A 12 -4.17 -3.17 -26.26
N LEU A 13 -3.38 -3.13 -25.19
CA LEU A 13 -1.97 -3.50 -25.22
C LEU A 13 -1.84 -5.02 -24.98
N VAL A 14 -1.26 -5.72 -25.93
CA VAL A 14 -1.05 -7.18 -25.83
C VAL A 14 0.43 -7.50 -25.84
N SER A 15 0.88 -8.37 -24.93
CA SER A 15 2.19 -8.97 -24.99
C SER A 15 2.13 -10.44 -24.62
N MET A 16 3.09 -11.22 -25.12
CA MET A 16 3.31 -12.62 -24.72
C MET A 16 4.73 -12.79 -24.22
N THR A 17 4.91 -13.64 -23.22
CA THR A 17 6.22 -14.03 -22.73
C THR A 17 6.36 -15.53 -22.70
N ASP A 18 7.60 -16.01 -22.75
CA ASP A 18 7.95 -17.36 -22.42
C ASP A 18 7.73 -17.65 -20.91
N PRO A 19 7.88 -18.90 -20.44
CA PRO A 19 7.73 -19.23 -19.01
C PRO A 19 8.73 -18.52 -18.08
N LYS A 20 9.83 -17.99 -18.63
CA LYS A 20 10.85 -17.22 -17.89
C LYS A 20 10.57 -15.71 -17.89
N GLY A 21 9.47 -15.28 -18.49
CA GLY A 21 9.07 -13.87 -18.57
C GLY A 21 9.81 -13.08 -19.66
N LYS A 22 10.47 -13.72 -20.64
CA LYS A 22 11.04 -13.04 -21.81
C LYS A 22 9.95 -12.78 -22.83
N ILE A 23 9.92 -11.57 -23.38
CA ILE A 23 8.92 -11.13 -24.37
C ILE A 23 9.15 -11.90 -25.67
N ILE A 24 8.10 -12.56 -26.16
CA ILE A 24 8.08 -13.27 -27.45
C ILE A 24 7.12 -12.62 -28.46
N TYR A 25 6.28 -11.72 -27.99
CA TYR A 25 5.36 -10.94 -28.80
C TYR A 25 4.92 -9.66 -28.07
N ALA A 26 4.75 -8.59 -28.81
CA ALA A 26 4.03 -7.39 -28.39
C ALA A 26 3.30 -6.79 -29.60
N ASN A 27 2.07 -6.29 -29.40
CA ASN A 27 1.34 -5.62 -30.48
C ASN A 27 1.80 -4.16 -30.68
N ASN A 28 1.42 -3.57 -31.82
CA ASN A 28 1.84 -2.21 -32.19
C ASN A 28 1.41 -1.16 -31.14
N ILE A 29 0.26 -1.34 -30.49
CA ILE A 29 -0.22 -0.41 -29.46
C ILE A 29 0.71 -0.47 -28.24
N PHE A 30 1.11 -1.67 -27.81
CA PHE A 30 2.09 -1.82 -26.73
C PHE A 30 3.41 -1.13 -27.08
N CYS A 31 3.96 -1.40 -28.27
CA CYS A 31 5.21 -0.80 -28.74
C CYS A 31 5.13 0.74 -28.75
N LYS A 32 4.06 1.28 -29.32
CA LYS A 32 3.81 2.73 -29.38
C LYS A 32 3.69 3.39 -28.01
N VAL A 33 2.92 2.80 -27.10
CA VAL A 33 2.73 3.35 -25.74
C VAL A 33 4.01 3.28 -24.93
N ALA A 34 4.74 2.17 -24.99
CA ALA A 34 5.99 1.96 -24.29
C ALA A 34 7.19 2.66 -24.96
N ASN A 35 7.00 3.19 -26.16
CA ASN A 35 8.03 3.82 -27.00
C ASN A 35 9.23 2.90 -27.27
N TYR A 36 8.94 1.67 -27.71
CA TYR A 36 9.94 0.69 -28.15
C TYR A 36 9.62 0.17 -29.53
N GLU A 37 10.64 -0.13 -30.32
CA GLU A 37 10.47 -1.00 -31.47
C GLU A 37 10.28 -2.46 -31.01
N LEU A 38 9.52 -3.26 -31.77
CA LEU A 38 9.29 -4.65 -31.42
C LEU A 38 10.60 -5.44 -31.29
N THR A 39 11.57 -5.16 -32.17
CA THR A 39 12.90 -5.78 -32.15
C THR A 39 13.67 -5.53 -30.86
N ASP A 40 13.45 -4.39 -30.22
CA ASP A 40 14.12 -4.07 -28.95
C ASP A 40 13.52 -4.80 -27.76
N LEU A 41 12.26 -5.25 -27.88
CA LEU A 41 11.53 -5.97 -26.86
C LEU A 41 11.70 -7.48 -26.92
N LEU A 42 11.82 -8.04 -28.13
CA LEU A 42 11.89 -9.49 -28.31
C LEU A 42 13.11 -10.10 -27.59
N GLY A 43 12.85 -11.17 -26.84
CA GLY A 43 13.85 -11.87 -26.02
C GLY A 43 14.28 -11.14 -24.75
N LYS A 44 13.85 -9.90 -24.53
CA LYS A 44 14.14 -9.16 -23.30
C LYS A 44 13.18 -9.58 -22.17
N PRO A 45 13.64 -9.56 -20.92
CA PRO A 45 12.73 -9.79 -19.80
C PRO A 45 11.67 -8.67 -19.73
N HIS A 46 10.42 -9.04 -19.42
CA HIS A 46 9.30 -8.09 -19.43
C HIS A 46 9.46 -6.91 -18.43
N ASN A 47 10.35 -7.07 -17.44
CA ASN A 47 10.67 -6.00 -16.50
C ASN A 47 11.44 -4.83 -17.15
N ILE A 48 11.78 -4.91 -18.44
CA ILE A 48 12.32 -3.77 -19.22
C ILE A 48 11.40 -2.54 -19.15
N VAL A 49 10.08 -2.76 -19.08
CA VAL A 49 9.09 -1.69 -18.95
C VAL A 49 8.64 -1.44 -17.50
N ARG A 50 9.17 -2.16 -16.51
CA ARG A 50 8.75 -1.98 -15.12
C ARG A 50 9.16 -0.62 -14.57
N HIS A 51 8.21 0.10 -13.98
CA HIS A 51 8.48 1.35 -13.28
C HIS A 51 9.06 1.08 -11.87
N PRO A 52 10.01 1.91 -11.35
CA PRO A 52 10.53 1.76 -9.99
C PRO A 52 9.47 1.81 -8.88
N ASP A 53 8.40 2.57 -9.07
CA ASP A 53 7.27 2.68 -8.11
C ASP A 53 6.39 1.42 -8.05
N MET A 54 6.78 0.33 -8.66
CA MET A 54 6.04 -0.93 -8.57
C MET A 54 6.58 -1.83 -7.45
N PRO A 55 5.79 -2.11 -6.40
CA PRO A 55 6.19 -3.01 -5.33
C PRO A 55 6.51 -4.41 -5.86
N LYS A 56 7.51 -5.04 -5.27
CA LYS A 56 7.92 -6.42 -5.64
C LYS A 56 6.83 -7.42 -5.31
N VAL A 57 6.09 -7.20 -4.23
CA VAL A 57 4.99 -8.08 -3.78
C VAL A 57 3.90 -8.24 -4.84
N ILE A 58 3.59 -7.22 -5.62
CA ILE A 58 2.58 -7.31 -6.70
C ILE A 58 3.01 -8.31 -7.77
N PHE A 59 4.29 -8.31 -8.13
CA PHE A 59 4.83 -9.31 -9.04
C PHE A 59 4.93 -10.70 -8.41
N LYS A 60 5.16 -10.78 -7.09
CA LYS A 60 5.10 -12.05 -6.35
C LYS A 60 3.71 -12.67 -6.44
N VAL A 61 2.64 -11.89 -6.16
CA VAL A 61 1.24 -12.34 -6.32
C VAL A 61 0.96 -12.80 -7.76
N LEU A 62 1.45 -12.04 -8.75
CA LEU A 62 1.28 -12.36 -10.16
C LEU A 62 1.95 -13.71 -10.50
N TRP A 63 3.22 -13.88 -10.18
CA TRP A 63 3.96 -15.10 -10.46
C TRP A 63 3.39 -16.32 -9.72
N ASP A 64 3.02 -16.17 -8.45
CA ASP A 64 2.44 -17.26 -7.66
C ASP A 64 1.12 -17.77 -8.26
N SER A 65 0.32 -16.89 -8.87
CA SER A 65 -0.91 -17.27 -9.57
C SER A 65 -0.62 -17.97 -10.89
N LEU A 66 0.24 -17.39 -11.70
CA LEU A 66 0.57 -17.93 -13.04
C LEU A 66 1.23 -19.31 -12.97
N LEU A 67 2.14 -19.51 -12.01
CA LEU A 67 2.79 -20.81 -11.79
C LEU A 67 1.81 -21.89 -11.30
N LYS A 68 0.68 -21.49 -10.70
CA LYS A 68 -0.43 -22.39 -10.34
C LYS A 68 -1.44 -22.59 -11.50
N GLY A 69 -1.11 -22.10 -12.70
CA GLY A 69 -2.02 -22.16 -13.85
C GLY A 69 -3.25 -21.27 -13.75
N LYS A 70 -3.23 -20.24 -12.88
CA LYS A 70 -4.37 -19.34 -12.65
C LYS A 70 -4.13 -17.98 -13.28
N PRO A 71 -5.14 -17.39 -13.95
CA PRO A 71 -5.05 -16.02 -14.42
C PRO A 71 -5.03 -15.05 -13.24
N VAL A 72 -4.52 -13.85 -13.48
CA VAL A 72 -4.39 -12.81 -12.47
C VAL A 72 -4.55 -11.41 -13.06
N ASN A 73 -5.20 -10.53 -12.32
CA ASN A 73 -5.26 -9.11 -12.61
C ASN A 73 -4.20 -8.36 -11.79
N ALA A 74 -3.74 -7.22 -12.31
CA ALA A 74 -2.90 -6.29 -11.56
C ALA A 74 -3.03 -4.87 -12.12
N PHE A 75 -2.92 -3.86 -11.26
CA PHE A 75 -2.63 -2.50 -11.70
C PHE A 75 -1.13 -2.33 -11.86
N VAL A 76 -0.70 -1.85 -13.00
CA VAL A 76 0.73 -1.79 -13.32
C VAL A 76 1.12 -0.41 -13.82
N LYS A 77 2.10 0.20 -13.15
CA LYS A 77 2.81 1.37 -13.63
C LYS A 77 4.02 0.91 -14.42
N ASN A 78 4.10 1.30 -15.67
CA ASN A 78 5.22 1.00 -16.54
C ASN A 78 5.97 2.28 -16.91
N LYS A 79 7.26 2.18 -17.19
CA LYS A 79 8.06 3.26 -17.75
C LYS A 79 7.95 3.28 -19.28
N VAL A 80 8.07 4.47 -19.84
CA VAL A 80 8.21 4.73 -21.28
C VAL A 80 9.70 4.83 -21.61
N ASN A 81 10.12 4.23 -22.71
CA ASN A 81 11.50 4.38 -23.20
C ASN A 81 11.76 5.85 -23.56
N GLY A 82 12.86 6.40 -23.06
CA GLY A 82 13.17 7.83 -23.19
C GLY A 82 12.56 8.72 -22.11
N GLY A 83 11.81 8.17 -21.16
CA GLY A 83 11.28 8.88 -19.99
C GLY A 83 9.76 8.97 -19.93
N GLY A 84 9.24 9.09 -18.70
CA GLY A 84 7.82 9.08 -18.40
C GLY A 84 7.27 7.68 -18.09
N TYR A 85 5.97 7.62 -17.88
CA TYR A 85 5.29 6.40 -17.43
C TYR A 85 3.88 6.29 -18.03
N TYR A 86 3.28 5.09 -17.90
CA TYR A 86 1.88 4.83 -18.17
C TYR A 86 1.29 3.83 -17.19
N TRP A 87 -0.02 3.97 -16.93
CA TRP A 87 -0.77 3.06 -16.06
C TRP A 87 -1.70 2.17 -16.87
N VAL A 88 -1.75 0.89 -16.48
CA VAL A 88 -2.65 -0.09 -17.08
C VAL A 88 -3.24 -1.03 -16.03
N ARG A 89 -4.47 -1.48 -16.27
CA ARG A 89 -5.00 -2.71 -15.67
C ARG A 89 -4.60 -3.86 -16.57
N ALA A 90 -3.77 -4.76 -16.04
CA ALA A 90 -3.29 -5.94 -16.75
C ALA A 90 -4.09 -7.16 -16.31
N PHE A 91 -4.56 -7.95 -17.28
CA PHE A 91 -5.06 -9.30 -17.10
C PHE A 91 -4.07 -10.26 -17.73
N VAL A 92 -3.48 -11.15 -16.94
CA VAL A 92 -2.43 -12.06 -17.39
C VAL A 92 -2.92 -13.50 -17.26
N MET A 93 -2.83 -14.25 -18.35
CA MET A 93 -3.26 -15.64 -18.45
C MET A 93 -2.07 -16.56 -18.71
N PRO A 94 -1.92 -17.65 -17.96
CA PRO A 94 -1.00 -18.72 -18.30
C PRO A 94 -1.59 -19.56 -19.43
N VAL A 95 -0.77 -19.97 -20.38
CA VAL A 95 -1.09 -20.98 -21.38
C VAL A 95 -0.32 -22.24 -21.01
N VAL A 96 -1.06 -23.30 -20.73
CA VAL A 96 -0.51 -24.59 -20.33
C VAL A 96 -0.65 -25.56 -21.52
N GLU A 97 0.46 -26.16 -21.92
CA GLU A 97 0.54 -27.18 -22.97
C GLU A 97 1.25 -28.40 -22.40
N ASN A 98 0.68 -29.57 -22.60
CA ASN A 98 1.22 -30.85 -22.09
C ASN A 98 1.50 -30.82 -20.56
N GLY A 99 0.62 -30.15 -19.79
CA GLY A 99 0.74 -30.05 -18.33
C GLY A 99 1.80 -29.06 -17.82
N SER A 100 2.48 -28.35 -18.71
CA SER A 100 3.51 -27.37 -18.36
C SER A 100 3.18 -25.98 -18.88
N LEU A 101 3.59 -24.94 -18.13
CA LEU A 101 3.47 -23.57 -18.57
C LEU A 101 4.29 -23.36 -19.85
N SER A 102 3.59 -23.03 -20.94
CA SER A 102 4.20 -22.80 -22.26
C SER A 102 4.51 -21.32 -22.49
N ARG A 103 3.56 -20.44 -22.15
CA ARG A 103 3.69 -18.98 -22.29
C ARG A 103 2.69 -18.27 -21.41
N MET A 104 2.87 -16.98 -21.26
CA MET A 104 1.91 -16.09 -20.62
C MET A 104 1.42 -15.03 -21.61
N VAL A 105 0.12 -14.79 -21.62
CA VAL A 105 -0.50 -13.74 -22.45
C VAL A 105 -1.05 -12.66 -21.54
N SER A 106 -0.71 -11.43 -21.82
CA SER A 106 -1.18 -10.28 -21.06
C SER A 106 -1.96 -9.31 -21.92
N TYR A 107 -3.16 -9.00 -21.47
CA TYR A 107 -4.06 -7.99 -22.02
C TYR A 107 -4.12 -6.80 -21.08
N ARG A 108 -3.93 -5.59 -21.60
CA ARG A 108 -3.86 -4.37 -20.77
C ARG A 108 -4.71 -3.28 -21.36
N HIS A 109 -5.47 -2.61 -20.49
CA HIS A 109 -6.28 -1.44 -20.80
C HIS A 109 -5.85 -0.25 -19.96
N GLY A 110 -6.19 0.95 -20.37
CA GLY A 110 -6.02 2.17 -19.61
C GLY A 110 -6.77 2.12 -18.27
N MET A 111 -6.36 2.98 -17.36
CA MET A 111 -6.98 3.15 -16.04
C MET A 111 -7.52 4.57 -15.90
N ASN A 112 -8.67 4.72 -15.24
CA ASN A 112 -9.16 6.05 -14.87
C ASN A 112 -8.26 6.67 -13.78
N LYS A 113 -8.27 8.00 -13.70
CA LYS A 113 -7.38 8.77 -12.82
C LYS A 113 -7.59 8.46 -11.33
N ALA A 114 -8.83 8.26 -10.91
CA ALA A 114 -9.14 7.94 -9.51
C ALA A 114 -8.53 6.60 -9.07
N SER A 115 -8.60 5.57 -9.92
CA SER A 115 -7.96 4.28 -9.64
C SER A 115 -6.43 4.38 -9.62
N GLN A 116 -5.83 5.21 -10.51
CA GLN A 116 -4.39 5.45 -10.52
C GLN A 116 -3.93 6.11 -9.22
N GLU A 117 -4.61 7.16 -8.77
CA GLU A 117 -4.32 7.87 -7.53
C GLU A 117 -4.40 6.91 -6.34
N THR A 118 -5.53 6.19 -6.23
CA THR A 118 -5.76 5.21 -5.17
C THR A 118 -4.67 4.16 -5.09
N ILE A 119 -4.35 3.52 -6.21
CA ILE A 119 -3.36 2.43 -6.20
C ILE A 119 -1.93 2.95 -6.02
N SER A 120 -1.63 4.18 -6.47
CA SER A 120 -0.31 4.79 -6.26
C SER A 120 0.00 4.99 -4.78
N GLU A 121 -0.98 5.45 -4.00
CA GLU A 121 -0.82 5.61 -2.55
C GLU A 121 -0.58 4.26 -1.86
N ILE A 122 -1.35 3.23 -2.23
CA ILE A 122 -1.19 1.88 -1.71
C ILE A 122 0.20 1.31 -2.06
N TYR A 123 0.63 1.49 -3.31
CA TYR A 123 1.93 1.00 -3.75
C TYR A 123 3.09 1.73 -3.06
N LYS A 124 2.94 3.02 -2.76
CA LYS A 124 3.92 3.76 -1.97
C LYS A 124 4.12 3.16 -0.58
N ILE A 125 3.04 2.76 0.09
CA ILE A 125 3.12 2.14 1.41
C ILE A 125 3.80 0.77 1.33
N LEU A 126 3.44 -0.05 0.34
CA LEU A 126 4.07 -1.36 0.13
C LEU A 126 5.56 -1.22 -0.20
N LEU A 127 5.94 -0.21 -1.01
CA LEU A 127 7.34 0.09 -1.31
C LEU A 127 8.11 0.56 -0.07
N ASP A 128 7.50 1.39 0.78
CA ASP A 128 8.11 1.82 2.04
C ASP A 128 8.34 0.61 2.96
N TYR A 129 7.37 -0.29 3.07
CA TYR A 129 7.52 -1.52 3.83
C TYR A 129 8.63 -2.44 3.27
N GLU A 130 8.74 -2.55 1.94
CA GLU A 130 9.77 -3.36 1.26
C GLU A 130 11.20 -2.83 1.41
N LYS A 131 11.41 -1.62 1.97
CA LYS A 131 12.77 -1.10 2.24
C LYS A 131 13.47 -1.90 3.34
N ASP A 132 12.72 -2.30 4.37
CA ASP A 132 13.25 -2.93 5.58
C ASP A 132 12.80 -4.39 5.75
N HIS A 133 11.95 -4.89 4.83
CA HIS A 133 11.35 -6.21 4.91
C HIS A 133 11.51 -7.01 3.61
N SER A 134 11.52 -8.33 3.74
CA SER A 134 11.57 -9.21 2.59
C SER A 134 10.26 -9.15 1.76
N VAL A 135 10.33 -9.58 0.50
CA VAL A 135 9.13 -9.69 -0.36
C VAL A 135 8.12 -10.69 0.23
N LYS A 136 8.58 -11.69 0.98
CA LYS A 136 7.72 -12.64 1.68
C LYS A 136 6.95 -11.94 2.80
N ASP A 137 7.63 -11.18 3.64
CA ASP A 137 7.00 -10.43 4.73
C ASP A 137 6.01 -9.40 4.17
N SER A 138 6.35 -8.75 3.05
CA SER A 138 5.44 -7.84 2.34
C SER A 138 4.20 -8.56 1.80
N LEU A 139 4.34 -9.81 1.33
CA LEU A 139 3.20 -10.62 0.91
C LEU A 139 2.31 -10.98 2.11
N ASP A 140 2.91 -11.45 3.21
CA ASP A 140 2.18 -11.83 4.41
C ASP A 140 1.41 -10.62 4.97
N TYR A 141 2.06 -9.46 5.03
CA TYR A 141 1.46 -8.18 5.43
C TYR A 141 0.27 -7.78 4.54
N PHE A 142 0.44 -7.85 3.21
CA PHE A 142 -0.61 -7.51 2.27
C PHE A 142 -1.78 -8.51 2.31
N MET A 143 -1.49 -9.81 2.44
CA MET A 143 -2.53 -10.83 2.54
C MET A 143 -3.29 -10.78 3.86
N GLN A 144 -2.61 -10.47 4.97
CA GLN A 144 -3.27 -10.24 6.26
C GLN A 144 -4.28 -9.08 6.14
N PHE A 145 -3.87 -7.96 5.53
CA PHE A 145 -4.76 -6.83 5.27
C PHE A 145 -6.03 -7.25 4.50
N LEU A 146 -5.88 -8.04 3.44
CA LEU A 146 -7.03 -8.50 2.65
C LEU A 146 -7.95 -9.43 3.47
N ASN A 147 -7.37 -10.35 4.23
CA ASN A 147 -8.10 -11.32 5.04
C ASN A 147 -8.91 -10.66 6.16
N GLU A 148 -8.35 -9.68 6.86
CA GLU A 148 -9.03 -8.91 7.91
C GLU A 148 -10.30 -8.19 7.39
N ARG A 149 -10.41 -8.01 6.07
CA ARG A 149 -11.53 -7.36 5.38
C ARG A 149 -12.40 -8.31 4.58
N ASN A 150 -12.18 -9.61 4.72
CA ASN A 150 -12.85 -10.64 3.91
C ASN A 150 -12.76 -10.35 2.39
N LEU A 151 -11.61 -9.84 1.94
CA LEU A 151 -11.35 -9.52 0.54
C LEU A 151 -10.45 -10.58 -0.10
N SER A 152 -10.86 -11.07 -1.25
CA SER A 152 -9.92 -11.68 -2.19
C SER A 152 -9.09 -10.57 -2.88
N TYR A 153 -7.96 -10.95 -3.46
CA TYR A 153 -7.14 -10.02 -4.24
C TYR A 153 -7.93 -9.37 -5.39
N ASP A 154 -8.74 -10.14 -6.14
CA ASP A 154 -9.60 -9.60 -7.19
C ASP A 154 -10.71 -8.70 -6.64
N GLY A 155 -11.28 -9.06 -5.49
CA GLY A 155 -12.23 -8.21 -4.77
C GLY A 155 -11.64 -6.85 -4.40
N PHE A 156 -10.41 -6.85 -3.94
CA PHE A 156 -9.65 -5.63 -3.66
C PHE A 156 -9.46 -4.77 -4.93
N LEU A 157 -8.98 -5.35 -6.03
CA LEU A 157 -8.79 -4.63 -7.29
C LEU A 157 -10.11 -4.03 -7.82
N ASN A 158 -11.22 -4.77 -7.68
CA ASN A 158 -12.53 -4.27 -8.08
C ASN A 158 -13.00 -3.10 -7.21
N ARG A 159 -12.75 -3.14 -5.91
CA ARG A 159 -13.05 -2.00 -5.02
C ARG A 159 -12.23 -0.77 -5.38
N VAL A 160 -10.92 -0.91 -5.58
CA VAL A 160 -10.04 0.18 -6.03
C VAL A 160 -10.53 0.79 -7.34
N SER A 161 -11.04 -0.03 -8.27
CA SER A 161 -11.60 0.46 -9.54
C SER A 161 -12.85 1.32 -9.35
N ASN A 162 -13.62 1.09 -8.30
CA ASN A 162 -14.97 1.63 -8.14
C ASN A 162 -15.12 2.64 -7.00
N ASN A 163 -14.13 2.83 -6.11
CA ASN A 163 -14.38 3.60 -4.90
C ASN A 163 -13.13 4.26 -4.26
N LYS A 164 -13.12 5.61 -4.17
CA LYS A 164 -12.13 6.42 -3.43
C LYS A 164 -12.05 6.08 -1.92
N GLN A 165 -13.14 5.59 -1.32
CA GLN A 165 -13.20 5.29 0.11
C GLN A 165 -12.32 4.12 0.54
N VAL A 166 -11.95 3.22 -0.39
CA VAL A 166 -11.04 2.10 -0.08
C VAL A 166 -9.64 2.58 0.26
N THR A 167 -9.20 3.69 -0.33
CA THR A 167 -7.86 4.23 -0.08
C THR A 167 -7.69 4.64 1.37
N ASN A 168 -8.64 5.40 1.91
CA ASN A 168 -8.55 5.86 3.29
C ASN A 168 -8.59 4.69 4.28
N ALA A 169 -9.48 3.71 4.07
CA ALA A 169 -9.54 2.52 4.91
C ALA A 169 -8.28 1.65 4.79
N PHE A 170 -7.70 1.54 3.59
CA PHE A 170 -6.44 0.81 3.38
C PHE A 170 -5.28 1.52 4.08
N LEU A 171 -5.14 2.84 3.88
CA LEU A 171 -4.09 3.64 4.50
C LEU A 171 -4.16 3.55 6.03
N LEU A 172 -5.35 3.75 6.60
CA LEU A 172 -5.59 3.64 8.03
C LEU A 172 -5.19 2.27 8.59
N SER A 173 -5.44 1.20 7.86
CA SER A 173 -5.17 -0.14 8.38
C SER A 173 -3.71 -0.58 8.20
N ILE A 174 -3.05 -0.15 7.13
CA ILE A 174 -1.63 -0.48 6.91
C ILE A 174 -0.77 0.21 7.95
N ASP A 175 -1.02 1.47 8.23
CA ASP A 175 -0.25 2.24 9.21
C ASP A 175 -0.62 1.92 10.67
N LYS A 176 -1.71 1.18 10.91
CA LYS A 176 -2.16 0.81 12.25
C LYS A 176 -1.06 0.13 13.07
N ASN A 177 -0.42 -0.89 12.52
CA ASN A 177 0.66 -1.61 13.21
C ASN A 177 1.89 -0.72 13.44
N LYS A 178 2.24 0.13 12.47
CA LYS A 178 3.31 1.11 12.60
C LYS A 178 3.00 2.10 13.71
N PHE A 179 1.79 2.65 13.75
CA PHE A 179 1.35 3.54 14.82
C PHE A 179 1.36 2.87 16.19
N LEU A 180 0.90 1.61 16.26
CA LEU A 180 0.94 0.83 17.50
C LEU A 180 2.37 0.67 18.02
N MET A 181 3.29 0.26 17.15
CA MET A 181 4.69 0.06 17.53
C MET A 181 5.37 1.36 17.94
N GLU A 182 5.07 2.47 17.28
CA GLU A 182 5.60 3.78 17.65
C GLU A 182 5.13 4.18 19.06
N HIS A 183 3.83 4.10 19.35
CA HIS A 183 3.29 4.42 20.66
C HIS A 183 3.82 3.48 21.74
N LEU A 184 4.00 2.20 21.44
CA LEU A 184 4.62 1.25 22.35
C LEU A 184 6.08 1.63 22.66
N ASN A 185 6.86 1.94 21.62
CA ASN A 185 8.26 2.31 21.77
C ASN A 185 8.44 3.60 22.58
N VAL A 186 7.61 4.62 22.31
CA VAL A 186 7.62 5.86 23.10
C VAL A 186 7.28 5.60 24.56
N THR A 187 6.25 4.78 24.83
CA THR A 187 5.89 4.42 26.20
C THR A 187 7.02 3.66 26.91
N LEU A 188 7.59 2.66 26.26
CA LEU A 188 8.69 1.86 26.84
C LEU A 188 9.94 2.72 27.11
N SER A 189 10.30 3.59 26.16
CA SER A 189 11.41 4.53 26.33
C SER A 189 11.18 5.47 27.51
N THR A 190 9.97 6.02 27.66
CA THR A 190 9.61 6.91 28.78
C THR A 190 9.65 6.17 30.10
N LYS A 191 9.07 4.95 30.19
CA LYS A 191 9.13 4.11 31.38
C LYS A 191 10.57 3.74 31.76
N THR A 192 11.41 3.40 30.78
CA THR A 192 12.83 3.07 31.02
C THR A 192 13.59 4.27 31.58
N ARG A 193 13.39 5.46 31.05
CA ARG A 193 14.03 6.70 31.58
C ARG A 193 13.61 6.96 33.02
N ARG A 194 12.33 6.83 33.34
CA ARG A 194 11.82 6.96 34.72
C ARG A 194 12.45 5.95 35.68
N ILE A 195 12.54 4.67 35.29
CA ILE A 195 13.20 3.63 36.10
C ILE A 195 14.65 3.95 36.37
N ASN A 196 15.33 4.59 35.42
CA ASN A 196 16.73 5.04 35.54
C ASN A 196 16.87 6.37 36.32
N GLY A 197 15.80 6.93 36.84
CA GLY A 197 15.80 8.14 37.65
C GLY A 197 15.68 9.45 36.85
N ASP A 198 15.48 9.40 35.54
CA ASP A 198 15.22 10.58 34.72
C ASP A 198 13.80 11.11 35.00
N ILE A 199 13.70 12.40 35.26
CA ILE A 199 12.43 13.12 35.40
C ILE A 199 12.49 14.47 34.63
N ASN A 200 11.33 15.07 34.37
CA ASN A 200 11.21 16.36 33.71
C ASN A 200 11.87 16.41 32.32
N PHE A 201 11.69 15.36 31.52
CA PHE A 201 12.14 15.36 30.15
C PHE A 201 10.98 15.48 29.17
N GLU A 202 11.21 16.14 28.04
CA GLU A 202 10.20 16.26 26.98
C GLU A 202 9.99 14.92 26.27
N VAL A 203 8.71 14.56 26.08
CA VAL A 203 8.30 13.49 25.18
C VAL A 203 7.99 14.07 23.79
N VAL A 204 7.92 13.21 22.79
CA VAL A 204 7.53 13.61 21.42
C VAL A 204 6.14 14.24 21.47
N LYS A 205 5.97 15.40 20.81
CA LYS A 205 4.65 16.07 20.73
C LYS A 205 3.67 15.21 19.92
N PRO A 206 2.36 15.26 20.26
CA PRO A 206 1.33 14.54 19.51
C PRO A 206 1.39 14.80 17.98
N SER A 207 1.62 16.07 17.58
CA SER A 207 1.74 16.48 16.18
C SER A 207 2.97 15.92 15.44
N ASP A 208 3.99 15.55 16.18
CA ASP A 208 5.29 15.18 15.61
C ASP A 208 5.46 13.66 15.48
N CYS A 209 4.63 12.87 16.17
CA CYS A 209 4.59 11.43 15.98
C CYS A 209 4.02 11.08 14.58
N THR A 210 4.32 9.89 14.09
CA THR A 210 3.86 9.45 12.74
C THR A 210 2.33 9.46 12.65
N PHE A 211 1.64 9.06 13.71
CA PHE A 211 0.19 9.06 13.74
C PHE A 211 -0.40 10.48 13.81
N GLY A 212 0.19 11.39 14.58
CA GLY A 212 -0.22 12.80 14.63
C GLY A 212 -0.04 13.49 13.28
N LYS A 213 1.06 13.22 12.56
CA LYS A 213 1.27 13.67 11.17
C LYS A 213 0.20 13.12 10.23
N PHE A 214 -0.16 11.84 10.39
CA PHE A 214 -1.26 11.23 9.65
C PHE A 214 -2.60 11.92 9.95
N ILE A 215 -2.95 12.12 11.24
CA ILE A 215 -4.15 12.85 11.66
C ILE A 215 -4.23 14.23 10.97
N SER A 216 -3.11 14.96 10.95
CA SER A 216 -3.03 16.30 10.36
C SER A 216 -3.14 16.30 8.83
N ALA A 217 -2.81 15.20 8.18
CA ALA A 217 -2.84 15.05 6.73
C ALA A 217 -4.23 14.65 6.19
N VAL A 218 -5.14 14.17 7.05
CA VAL A 218 -6.51 13.84 6.65
C VAL A 218 -7.29 15.11 6.35
N SER A 219 -7.75 15.25 5.11
CA SER A 219 -8.47 16.43 4.61
C SER A 219 -9.95 16.16 4.27
N ASP A 220 -10.40 14.89 4.40
CA ASP A 220 -11.79 14.55 4.13
C ASP A 220 -12.72 15.05 5.23
N ASN A 221 -13.53 16.05 4.87
CA ASN A 221 -14.46 16.68 5.80
C ASN A 221 -15.50 15.73 6.39
N SER A 222 -15.87 14.66 5.70
CA SER A 222 -16.83 13.67 6.20
C SER A 222 -16.24 12.86 7.36
N ILE A 223 -14.96 12.53 7.25
CA ILE A 223 -14.18 11.82 8.28
C ILE A 223 -13.95 12.74 9.48
N ILE A 224 -13.39 13.94 9.24
CA ILE A 224 -13.01 14.90 10.29
C ILE A 224 -14.20 15.30 11.17
N ARG A 225 -15.39 15.44 10.57
CA ARG A 225 -16.62 15.83 11.31
C ARG A 225 -17.27 14.67 12.04
N SER A 226 -16.88 13.43 11.77
CA SER A 226 -17.48 12.25 12.41
C SER A 226 -17.18 12.22 13.91
N SER A 227 -18.11 11.64 14.69
CA SER A 227 -17.91 11.42 16.12
C SER A 227 -16.76 10.45 16.40
N TYR A 228 -16.53 9.49 15.52
CA TYR A 228 -15.43 8.52 15.60
C TYR A 228 -14.08 9.21 15.48
N TRP A 229 -13.92 10.12 14.51
CA TRP A 229 -12.67 10.89 14.34
C TRP A 229 -12.37 11.76 15.56
N LYS A 230 -13.39 12.43 16.11
CA LYS A 230 -13.23 13.25 17.31
C LYS A 230 -12.80 12.44 18.53
N LYS A 231 -13.36 11.24 18.72
CA LYS A 231 -12.94 10.33 19.80
C LYS A 231 -11.49 9.88 19.61
N LEU A 232 -11.11 9.51 18.40
CA LEU A 232 -9.75 9.08 18.06
C LEU A 232 -8.73 10.20 18.35
N THR A 233 -8.96 11.40 17.88
CA THR A 233 -8.05 12.53 18.09
C THR A 233 -7.95 12.91 19.56
N SER A 234 -9.07 12.94 20.28
CA SER A 234 -9.09 13.20 21.71
C SER A 234 -8.34 12.16 22.53
N ALA A 235 -8.49 10.87 22.21
CA ALA A 235 -7.75 9.79 22.87
C ALA A 235 -6.24 9.87 22.60
N HIS A 236 -5.85 10.25 21.38
CA HIS A 236 -4.45 10.45 21.02
C HIS A 236 -3.82 11.62 21.80
N ASP A 237 -4.49 12.77 21.86
CA ASP A 237 -4.01 13.94 22.60
C ASP A 237 -3.91 13.65 24.10
N LYS A 238 -4.91 12.95 24.67
CA LYS A 238 -4.92 12.53 26.07
C LYS A 238 -3.74 11.60 26.39
N PHE A 239 -3.46 10.62 25.53
CA PHE A 239 -2.35 9.71 25.71
C PHE A 239 -1.01 10.44 25.84
N TYR A 240 -0.73 11.42 24.97
CA TYR A 240 0.50 12.20 25.03
C TYR A 240 0.55 13.17 26.21
N TYR A 241 -0.60 13.69 26.63
CA TYR A 241 -0.70 14.48 27.87
C TYR A 241 -0.33 13.65 29.10
N ASP A 242 -0.89 12.44 29.22
CA ASP A 242 -0.60 11.53 30.34
C ASP A 242 0.87 11.06 30.29
N LEU A 243 1.41 10.80 29.11
CA LEU A 243 2.80 10.43 28.91
C LEU A 243 3.78 11.54 29.34
N GLN A 244 3.47 12.81 29.04
CA GLN A 244 4.27 13.94 29.51
C GLN A 244 4.19 14.13 31.02
N ASN A 245 3.00 13.98 31.61
CA ASN A 245 2.85 14.04 33.07
C ASN A 245 3.63 12.93 33.77
N TYR A 246 3.61 11.72 33.22
CA TYR A 246 4.45 10.62 33.71
C TYR A 246 5.94 10.95 33.57
N ALA A 247 6.39 11.51 32.46
CA ALA A 247 7.78 11.97 32.27
C ALA A 247 8.17 13.08 33.26
N ASN A 248 7.22 13.90 33.69
CA ASN A 248 7.42 14.97 34.69
C ASN A 248 7.42 14.48 36.14
N GLY A 249 7.26 13.17 36.36
CA GLY A 249 7.35 12.59 37.69
C GLY A 249 6.02 12.23 38.33
N GLN A 250 4.89 12.42 37.65
CA GLN A 250 3.58 12.00 38.16
C GLN A 250 3.50 10.46 38.19
N ASP A 251 3.22 9.89 39.38
CA ASP A 251 3.03 8.47 39.58
C ASP A 251 1.58 8.04 39.33
N GLY A 252 1.37 6.72 39.18
CA GLY A 252 0.03 6.14 39.05
C GLY A 252 -0.58 6.22 37.64
N LEU A 253 0.19 6.64 36.62
CA LEU A 253 -0.26 6.75 35.22
C LEU A 253 0.06 5.52 34.35
N GLU A 254 0.69 4.47 34.90
CA GLU A 254 1.09 3.29 34.15
C GLU A 254 -0.09 2.58 33.48
N HIS A 255 -1.19 2.49 34.22
CA HIS A 255 -2.42 1.87 33.72
C HIS A 255 -3.06 2.71 32.59
N GLU A 256 -3.14 4.03 32.79
CA GLU A 256 -3.67 4.98 31.81
C GLU A 256 -2.86 4.99 30.52
N LEU A 257 -1.53 4.85 30.60
CA LEU A 257 -0.66 4.76 29.44
C LEU A 257 -0.84 3.45 28.67
N ASP A 258 -1.09 2.35 29.38
CA ASP A 258 -1.34 1.06 28.74
C ASP A 258 -2.75 0.97 28.13
N THR A 259 -3.77 1.48 28.84
CA THR A 259 -5.16 1.51 28.35
C THR A 259 -5.35 2.55 27.26
N GLY A 260 -4.75 3.73 27.37
CA GLY A 260 -4.85 4.80 26.34
C GLY A 260 -4.37 4.37 24.97
N ARG A 261 -3.34 3.53 24.87
CA ARG A 261 -2.94 2.91 23.60
C ARG A 261 -4.05 2.04 23.02
N VAL A 262 -4.67 1.19 23.84
CA VAL A 262 -5.76 0.32 23.42
C VAL A 262 -6.96 1.14 22.96
N GLU A 263 -7.29 2.24 23.65
CA GLU A 263 -8.37 3.16 23.27
C GLU A 263 -8.11 3.83 21.91
N ILE A 264 -6.89 4.34 21.68
CA ILE A 264 -6.52 4.92 20.38
C ILE A 264 -6.77 3.92 19.24
N PHE A 265 -6.35 2.67 19.41
CA PHE A 265 -6.52 1.65 18.38
C PHE A 265 -7.96 1.16 18.24
N GLY A 266 -8.73 1.12 19.33
CA GLY A 266 -10.18 0.89 19.30
C GLY A 266 -10.88 1.97 18.48
N HIS A 267 -10.62 3.23 18.77
CA HIS A 267 -11.21 4.36 18.04
C HIS A 267 -10.73 4.44 16.58
N LEU A 268 -9.47 4.07 16.30
CA LEU A 268 -8.99 3.95 14.93
C LEU A 268 -9.76 2.88 14.16
N GLN A 269 -10.03 1.74 14.79
CA GLN A 269 -10.87 0.69 14.20
C GLN A 269 -12.30 1.18 13.96
N ASP A 270 -12.89 1.90 14.91
CA ASP A 270 -14.21 2.50 14.76
C ASP A 270 -14.28 3.46 13.55
N VAL A 271 -13.23 4.29 13.36
CA VAL A 271 -13.13 5.17 12.18
C VAL A 271 -13.08 4.34 10.89
N ILE A 272 -12.24 3.30 10.85
CA ILE A 272 -12.09 2.42 9.68
C ILE A 272 -13.42 1.75 9.31
N ASP A 273 -14.14 1.22 10.31
CA ASP A 273 -15.37 0.46 10.10
C ASP A 273 -16.56 1.35 9.70
N ASN A 274 -16.50 2.65 10.03
CA ASN A 274 -17.57 3.61 9.77
C ASN A 274 -17.25 4.64 8.66
N ILE A 275 -16.12 4.54 7.98
CA ILE A 275 -15.86 5.25 6.73
C ILE A 275 -16.75 4.62 5.64
N LYS A 276 -17.82 5.31 5.26
CA LYS A 276 -18.74 4.94 4.19
C LYS A 276 -18.41 5.64 2.89
#